data_5eb08536fc156aad66752901fecef132
#
_entry.id   5eb08536fc156aad66752901fecef132
#
_cell.length_a   1.000
_cell.length_b   1.000
_cell.length_c   1.000
_cell.angle_alpha   90.00
_cell.angle_beta   90.00
_cell.angle_gamma   90.00
#
_symmetry.space_group_name_H-M   'P 1'
#
loop_
_entity.id
_entity.type
_entity.pdbx_description
1 polymer ?
#
loop_
_entity_poly.entity_id
_entity_poly.type
_entity_poly.pdbx_seq_one_letter_code
_entity_poly.pdbx_strand_id
1 'polypeptide(L)'
;MKESQVIGSGTLLDTVRLTYKLSQELGIAQRSIKGYVFGEHGDTSFIPWSMVTVEGIKLDEYTKGARRLGIDANDFDPDEVITYVRKSGGEIIKRKGATFYGVANSVVDVCEALMGAQDLVTVVSSMMHGEYGVDDVCTSCLT
;
A
#
# COMPACT_ATOMS: atom_id res chain seq x y z
N MET A 1 -14.82 -6.25 24.37
CA MET A 1 -14.68 -5.38 23.19
C MET A 1 -15.33 -6.15 22.04
N LYS A 2 -16.08 -5.47 21.18
CA LYS A 2 -16.64 -6.15 20.00
C LYS A 2 -15.53 -6.26 18.94
N GLU A 3 -15.53 -7.33 18.15
CA GLU A 3 -14.55 -7.55 17.09
C GLU A 3 -14.50 -6.35 16.12
N SER A 4 -15.67 -5.81 15.74
CA SER A 4 -15.79 -4.62 14.89
C SER A 4 -15.14 -3.33 15.46
N GLN A 5 -14.63 -3.38 16.68
CA GLN A 5 -13.89 -2.27 17.31
C GLN A 5 -12.37 -2.52 17.33
N VAL A 6 -11.91 -3.59 16.69
CA VAL A 6 -10.50 -3.97 16.66
C VAL A 6 -10.06 -4.04 15.20
N ILE A 7 -9.19 -3.14 14.81
CA ILE A 7 -8.55 -3.12 13.49
C ILE A 7 -7.04 -2.98 13.66
N GLY A 8 -6.29 -3.56 12.75
CA GLY A 8 -4.85 -3.38 12.68
C GLY A 8 -4.46 -2.44 11.54
N SER A 9 -3.38 -1.69 11.69
CA SER A 9 -2.83 -0.88 10.59
C SER A 9 -2.38 -1.74 9.39
N GLY A 10 -2.10 -3.02 9.62
CA GLY A 10 -1.79 -4.00 8.59
C GLY A 10 -0.75 -3.52 7.59
N THR A 11 -1.10 -3.59 6.31
CA THR A 11 -0.25 -3.17 5.18
C THR A 11 -0.46 -1.71 4.75
N LEU A 12 -1.07 -0.86 5.58
CA LEU A 12 -1.28 0.55 5.26
C LEU A 12 0.05 1.28 5.01
N LEU A 13 1.03 1.11 5.90
CA LEU A 13 2.36 1.70 5.71
C LEU A 13 3.08 1.10 4.49
N ASP A 14 2.88 -0.17 4.20
CA ASP A 14 3.44 -0.80 2.99
C ASP A 14 2.82 -0.22 1.72
N THR A 15 1.54 0.13 1.75
CA THR A 15 0.84 0.85 0.68
C THR A 15 1.45 2.24 0.44
N VAL A 16 1.78 2.98 1.50
CA VAL A 16 2.50 4.26 1.37
C VAL A 16 3.89 4.06 0.77
N ARG A 17 4.61 3.01 1.17
CA ARG A 17 5.93 2.67 0.61
C ARG A 17 5.84 2.28 -0.87
N LEU A 18 4.80 1.55 -1.26
CA LEU A 18 4.52 1.20 -2.65
C LEU A 18 4.37 2.45 -3.51
N THR A 19 3.46 3.34 -3.14
CA THR A 19 3.21 4.56 -3.92
C THR A 19 4.43 5.48 -3.95
N TYR A 20 5.21 5.54 -2.86
CA TYR A 20 6.48 6.26 -2.83
C TYR A 20 7.51 5.65 -3.80
N LYS A 21 7.73 4.33 -3.75
CA LYS A 21 8.70 3.67 -4.65
C LYS A 21 8.31 3.89 -6.10
N LEU A 22 7.03 3.70 -6.45
CA LEU A 22 6.54 3.94 -7.80
C LEU A 22 6.69 5.42 -8.22
N SER A 23 6.51 6.37 -7.31
CA SER A 23 6.73 7.79 -7.62
C SER A 23 8.18 8.09 -8.01
N GLN A 24 9.13 7.41 -7.37
CA GLN A 24 10.54 7.54 -7.70
C GLN A 24 10.88 6.90 -9.06
N GLU A 25 10.35 5.71 -9.32
CA GLU A 25 10.59 4.99 -10.58
C GLU A 25 9.97 5.71 -11.79
N LEU A 26 8.76 6.23 -11.63
CA LEU A 26 8.02 6.87 -12.71
C LEU A 26 8.31 8.38 -12.85
N GLY A 27 9.01 8.98 -11.90
CA GLY A 27 9.29 10.41 -11.90
C GLY A 27 8.05 11.30 -11.75
N ILE A 28 6.99 10.83 -11.06
CA ILE A 28 5.72 11.54 -10.88
C ILE A 28 5.38 11.72 -9.40
N ALA A 29 4.47 12.64 -9.11
CA ALA A 29 4.06 12.90 -7.74
C ALA A 29 3.37 11.67 -7.11
N GLN A 30 3.75 11.31 -5.89
CA GLN A 30 3.18 10.17 -5.16
C GLN A 30 1.64 10.24 -5.06
N ARG A 31 1.07 11.42 -4.87
CA ARG A 31 -0.39 11.63 -4.78
C ARG A 31 -1.16 11.26 -6.06
N SER A 32 -0.48 11.21 -7.22
CA SER A 32 -1.07 10.80 -8.50
C SER A 32 -1.16 9.28 -8.64
N ILE A 33 -0.53 8.52 -7.74
CA ILE A 33 -0.50 7.06 -7.78
C ILE A 33 -1.51 6.53 -6.75
N LYS A 34 -2.37 5.62 -7.19
CA LYS A 34 -3.23 4.80 -6.34
C LYS A 34 -2.83 3.35 -6.49
N GLY A 35 -2.67 2.67 -5.39
CA GLY A 35 -2.30 1.26 -5.33
C GLY A 35 -2.32 0.79 -3.90
N TYR A 36 -2.35 -0.50 -3.68
CA TYR A 36 -2.52 -1.11 -2.37
C TYR A 36 -1.58 -2.30 -2.20
N VAL A 37 -1.21 -2.58 -0.98
CA VAL A 37 -0.54 -3.82 -0.59
C VAL A 37 -1.50 -4.62 0.29
N PHE A 38 -1.73 -5.88 -0.05
CA PHE A 38 -2.66 -6.77 0.63
C PHE A 38 -1.93 -7.91 1.34
N GLY A 39 -2.68 -8.59 2.19
CA GLY A 39 -2.22 -9.79 2.89
C GLY A 39 -1.61 -9.51 4.25
N GLU A 40 -0.67 -10.33 4.64
CA GLU A 40 0.09 -10.19 5.87
C GLU A 40 1.06 -8.99 5.78
N HIS A 41 1.29 -8.29 6.89
CA HIS A 41 2.39 -7.34 6.98
C HIS A 41 3.72 -8.09 7.13
N GLY A 42 4.31 -8.52 6.02
CA GLY A 42 5.53 -9.34 6.01
C GLY A 42 5.89 -9.85 4.61
N ASP A 43 6.58 -10.98 4.58
CA ASP A 43 7.14 -11.53 3.35
C ASP A 43 6.08 -12.09 2.37
N THR A 44 4.85 -12.37 2.86
CA THR A 44 3.74 -12.88 2.05
C THR A 44 2.82 -11.79 1.52
N SER A 45 3.04 -10.52 1.88
CA SER A 45 2.30 -9.39 1.31
C SER A 45 2.42 -9.36 -0.21
N PHE A 46 1.37 -8.87 -0.89
CA PHE A 46 1.38 -8.79 -2.35
C PHE A 46 0.74 -7.50 -2.86
N ILE A 47 1.09 -7.14 -4.09
CA ILE A 47 0.56 -5.97 -4.78
C ILE A 47 -0.37 -6.47 -5.88
N PRO A 48 -1.69 -6.18 -5.83
CA PRO A 48 -2.60 -6.44 -6.95
C PRO A 48 -2.34 -5.41 -8.06
N TRP A 49 -1.38 -5.66 -8.93
CA TRP A 49 -0.94 -4.73 -9.98
C TRP A 49 -2.07 -4.23 -10.86
N SER A 50 -3.10 -5.05 -11.07
CA SER A 50 -4.31 -4.65 -11.83
C SER A 50 -5.09 -3.50 -11.19
N MET A 51 -4.88 -3.23 -9.90
CA MET A 51 -5.49 -2.13 -9.14
C MET A 51 -4.60 -0.90 -9.03
N VAL A 52 -3.35 -0.97 -9.50
CA VAL A 52 -2.44 0.18 -9.47
C VAL A 52 -2.77 1.12 -10.64
N THR A 53 -3.00 2.39 -10.32
CA THR A 53 -3.37 3.42 -11.30
C THR A 53 -2.56 4.70 -11.11
N VAL A 54 -2.40 5.44 -12.19
CA VAL A 54 -1.88 6.82 -12.19
C VAL A 54 -3.00 7.72 -12.70
N GLU A 55 -3.52 8.59 -11.86
CA GLU A 55 -4.67 9.47 -12.15
C GLU A 55 -5.88 8.70 -12.75
N GLY A 56 -6.13 7.48 -12.23
CA GLY A 56 -7.23 6.62 -12.68
C GLY A 56 -6.93 5.77 -13.91
N ILE A 57 -5.80 5.96 -14.57
CA ILE A 57 -5.33 5.15 -15.71
C ILE A 57 -4.57 3.95 -15.15
N LYS A 58 -4.85 2.73 -15.61
CA LYS A 58 -4.09 1.55 -15.20
C LYS A 58 -2.60 1.74 -15.48
N LEU A 59 -1.76 1.27 -14.57
CA LEU A 59 -0.32 1.51 -14.61
C LEU A 59 0.32 1.05 -15.93
N ASP A 60 -0.08 -0.10 -16.47
CA ASP A 60 0.42 -0.62 -17.73
C ASP A 60 -0.03 0.21 -18.96
N GLU A 61 -1.23 0.76 -18.91
CA GLU A 61 -1.74 1.68 -19.96
C GLU A 61 -1.04 3.05 -19.86
N TYR A 62 -0.82 3.54 -18.65
CA TYR A 62 -0.09 4.79 -18.41
C TYR A 62 1.34 4.71 -18.94
N THR A 63 2.10 3.67 -18.62
CA THR A 63 3.48 3.50 -19.08
C THR A 63 3.58 3.35 -20.59
N LYS A 64 2.66 2.59 -21.21
CA LYS A 64 2.57 2.47 -22.68
C LYS A 64 2.23 3.81 -23.35
N GLY A 65 1.30 4.58 -22.76
CA GLY A 65 0.89 5.91 -23.25
C GLY A 65 2.02 6.93 -23.16
N ALA A 66 2.70 7.00 -22.01
CA ALA A 66 3.83 7.87 -21.79
C ALA A 66 4.95 7.65 -22.82
N ARG A 67 5.33 6.39 -23.09
CA ARG A 67 6.32 6.04 -24.12
C ARG A 67 5.93 6.49 -25.51
N ARG A 68 4.65 6.36 -25.89
CA ARG A 68 4.15 6.83 -27.20
C ARG A 68 4.28 8.35 -27.36
N LEU A 69 4.25 9.09 -26.26
CA LEU A 69 4.39 10.55 -26.23
C LEU A 69 5.86 10.99 -26.08
N GLY A 70 6.81 10.04 -26.08
CA GLY A 70 8.23 10.34 -25.86
C GLY A 70 8.55 10.77 -24.42
N ILE A 71 7.64 10.55 -23.48
CA ILE A 71 7.88 10.75 -22.06
C ILE A 71 8.62 9.52 -21.56
N ASP A 72 9.78 9.74 -20.96
CA ASP A 72 10.60 8.67 -20.39
C ASP A 72 9.90 8.12 -19.14
N ALA A 73 8.92 7.24 -19.39
CA ALA A 73 8.37 6.42 -18.32
C ALA A 73 9.34 5.26 -18.14
N ASN A 74 10.21 5.39 -17.15
CA ASN A 74 11.16 4.37 -16.79
C ASN A 74 10.47 3.01 -16.67
N ASP A 75 11.09 1.98 -17.20
CA ASP A 75 10.72 0.61 -16.87
C ASP A 75 11.01 0.38 -15.40
N PHE A 76 10.00 -0.03 -14.65
CA PHE A 76 10.19 -0.49 -13.28
C PHE A 76 10.07 -2.02 -13.24
N ASP A 77 10.82 -2.62 -12.32
CA ASP A 77 10.70 -4.04 -12.04
C ASP A 77 9.71 -4.27 -10.88
N PRO A 78 8.57 -4.94 -11.13
CA PRO A 78 7.61 -5.26 -10.08
C PRO A 78 8.21 -6.03 -8.90
N ASP A 79 9.21 -6.90 -9.14
CA ASP A 79 9.87 -7.69 -8.10
C ASP A 79 10.81 -6.83 -7.25
N GLU A 80 11.46 -5.83 -7.84
CA GLU A 80 12.20 -4.83 -7.07
C GLU A 80 11.28 -3.97 -6.21
N VAL A 81 10.15 -3.55 -6.73
CA VAL A 81 9.18 -2.72 -6.00
C VAL A 81 8.65 -3.47 -4.78
N ILE A 82 8.17 -4.71 -4.93
CA ILE A 82 7.66 -5.48 -3.78
C ILE A 82 8.79 -5.81 -2.78
N THR A 83 9.99 -6.09 -3.26
CA THR A 83 11.17 -6.31 -2.41
C THR A 83 11.49 -5.06 -1.59
N TYR A 84 11.47 -3.87 -2.20
CA TYR A 84 11.65 -2.60 -1.50
C TYR A 84 10.59 -2.42 -0.41
N VAL A 85 9.32 -2.65 -0.73
CA VAL A 85 8.21 -2.51 0.23
C VAL A 85 8.44 -3.39 1.46
N ARG A 86 8.69 -4.69 1.24
CA ARG A 86 8.91 -5.68 2.30
C ARG A 86 10.14 -5.39 3.16
N LYS A 87 11.24 -4.97 2.56
CA LYS A 87 12.52 -4.76 3.26
C LYS A 87 12.68 -3.39 3.92
N SER A 88 11.87 -2.40 3.53
CA SER A 88 12.01 -1.01 4.01
C SER A 88 12.03 -0.89 5.54
N GLY A 89 11.15 -1.62 6.23
CA GLY A 89 11.10 -1.59 7.71
C GLY A 89 12.41 -2.11 8.32
N GLY A 90 12.90 -3.24 7.84
CA GLY A 90 14.16 -3.83 8.30
C GLY A 90 15.37 -2.93 8.07
N GLU A 91 15.44 -2.25 6.92
CA GLU A 91 16.52 -1.31 6.63
C GLU A 91 16.50 -0.07 7.56
N ILE A 92 15.30 0.42 7.91
CA ILE A 92 15.16 1.51 8.89
C ILE A 92 15.63 1.05 10.27
N ILE A 93 15.20 -0.14 10.73
CA ILE A 93 15.60 -0.71 12.01
C ILE A 93 17.10 -0.89 12.05
N LYS A 94 17.72 -1.43 11.01
CA LYS A 94 19.16 -1.62 10.91
C LYS A 94 19.95 -0.30 11.06
N ARG A 95 19.42 0.82 10.57
CA ARG A 95 20.09 2.12 10.60
C ARG A 95 19.79 2.93 11.87
N LYS A 96 18.58 2.80 12.43
CA LYS A 96 18.08 3.63 13.55
C LYS A 96 17.79 2.83 14.83
N GLY A 97 17.90 1.51 14.80
CA GLY A 97 17.55 0.63 15.91
C GLY A 97 16.04 0.36 16.04
N ALA A 98 15.18 1.20 15.48
CA ALA A 98 13.73 1.05 15.53
C ALA A 98 13.05 1.78 14.36
N THR A 99 11.79 1.43 14.09
CA THR A 99 10.89 2.15 13.17
C THR A 99 9.57 2.47 13.89
N PHE A 100 9.15 3.73 13.88
CA PHE A 100 7.92 4.18 14.57
C PHE A 100 7.26 5.39 13.91
N TYR A 101 7.97 6.27 13.22
CA TYR A 101 7.38 7.47 12.64
C TYR A 101 6.37 7.15 11.52
N GLY A 102 6.72 6.26 10.61
CA GLY A 102 5.82 5.88 9.52
C GLY A 102 4.55 5.21 10.03
N VAL A 103 4.67 4.28 10.98
CA VAL A 103 3.50 3.60 11.55
C VAL A 103 2.65 4.57 12.37
N ALA A 104 3.26 5.52 13.08
CA ALA A 104 2.50 6.54 13.81
C ALA A 104 1.64 7.38 12.88
N ASN A 105 2.18 7.84 11.74
CA ASN A 105 1.40 8.57 10.73
C ASN A 105 0.26 7.71 10.18
N SER A 106 0.53 6.44 9.84
CA SER A 106 -0.52 5.53 9.34
C SER A 106 -1.65 5.32 10.37
N VAL A 107 -1.33 5.27 11.67
CA VAL A 107 -2.35 5.18 12.73
C VAL A 107 -3.16 6.47 12.81
N VAL A 108 -2.52 7.64 12.66
CA VAL A 108 -3.22 8.93 12.62
C VAL A 108 -4.20 8.97 11.45
N ASP A 109 -3.77 8.57 10.25
CA ASP A 109 -4.64 8.54 9.05
C ASP A 109 -5.90 7.67 9.30
N VAL A 110 -5.74 6.50 9.93
CA VAL A 110 -6.88 5.64 10.29
C VAL A 110 -7.78 6.31 11.34
N CYS A 111 -7.21 6.93 12.36
CA CYS A 111 -7.97 7.64 13.39
C CYS A 111 -8.74 8.83 12.79
N GLU A 112 -8.14 9.60 11.89
CA GLU A 112 -8.80 10.69 11.20
C GLU A 112 -9.97 10.19 10.34
N ALA A 113 -9.78 9.07 9.64
CA ALA A 113 -10.86 8.43 8.87
C ALA A 113 -12.04 8.00 9.77
N LEU A 114 -11.74 7.33 10.90
CA LEU A 114 -12.76 6.85 11.83
C LEU A 114 -13.52 8.00 12.52
N MET A 115 -12.86 9.13 12.76
CA MET A 115 -13.46 10.30 13.41
C MET A 115 -14.01 11.32 12.40
N GLY A 116 -13.70 11.15 11.13
CA GLY A 116 -14.11 12.03 10.05
C GLY A 116 -15.58 11.88 9.68
N ALA A 117 -16.10 12.86 8.93
CA ALA A 117 -17.45 12.84 8.40
C ALA A 117 -17.57 12.20 7.01
N GLN A 118 -16.46 11.68 6.47
CA GLN A 118 -16.40 11.09 5.13
C GLN A 118 -15.87 9.66 5.23
N ASP A 119 -16.52 8.76 4.50
CA ASP A 119 -16.05 7.38 4.38
C ASP A 119 -14.72 7.35 3.61
N LEU A 120 -13.77 6.62 4.14
CA LEU A 120 -12.48 6.36 3.52
C LEU A 120 -12.36 4.87 3.19
N VAL A 121 -12.08 4.56 1.95
CA VAL A 121 -11.68 3.20 1.56
C VAL A 121 -10.15 3.11 1.65
N THR A 122 -9.68 2.25 2.53
CA THR A 122 -8.24 2.04 2.76
C THR A 122 -7.92 0.59 3.08
N VAL A 123 -6.66 0.28 3.27
CA VAL A 123 -6.20 -1.07 3.62
C VAL A 123 -5.93 -1.13 5.11
N VAL A 124 -6.69 -1.96 5.81
CA VAL A 124 -6.48 -2.26 7.23
C VAL A 124 -6.57 -3.78 7.44
N SER A 125 -6.00 -4.26 8.54
CA SER A 125 -6.12 -5.67 8.92
C SER A 125 -7.35 -5.85 9.79
N SER A 126 -8.22 -6.77 9.37
CA SER A 126 -9.42 -7.19 10.07
C SER A 126 -9.58 -8.71 10.03
N MET A 127 -10.45 -9.24 10.90
CA MET A 127 -10.80 -10.65 10.89
C MET A 127 -11.62 -10.97 9.62
N MET A 128 -11.25 -12.03 8.93
CA MET A 128 -11.98 -12.56 7.77
C MET A 128 -13.01 -13.58 8.22
N HIS A 129 -14.22 -13.47 7.68
CA HIS A 129 -15.35 -14.35 7.92
C HIS A 129 -15.86 -14.98 6.62
N GLY A 130 -14.94 -15.40 5.76
CA GLY A 130 -15.23 -15.98 4.45
C GLY A 130 -14.99 -15.05 3.27
N GLU A 131 -14.68 -13.78 3.49
CA GLU A 131 -14.29 -12.84 2.43
C GLU A 131 -13.06 -13.37 1.68
N TYR A 132 -13.08 -13.28 0.37
CA TYR A 132 -12.03 -13.81 -0.52
C TYR A 132 -11.76 -15.32 -0.39
N GLY A 133 -12.71 -16.07 0.23
CA GLY A 133 -12.53 -17.50 0.52
C GLY A 133 -11.58 -17.78 1.69
N VAL A 134 -11.32 -16.79 2.52
CA VAL A 134 -10.44 -16.86 3.70
C VAL A 134 -11.29 -16.69 4.95
N ASP A 135 -11.09 -17.53 5.95
CA ASP A 135 -11.87 -17.55 7.19
C ASP A 135 -10.95 -17.72 8.40
N ASP A 136 -11.37 -17.16 9.55
CA ASP A 136 -10.68 -17.25 10.84
C ASP A 136 -9.20 -16.78 10.83
N VAL A 137 -8.92 -15.74 10.05
CA VAL A 137 -7.58 -15.16 9.91
C VAL A 137 -7.67 -13.64 9.85
N CYS A 138 -6.73 -12.93 10.51
CA CYS A 138 -6.56 -11.49 10.35
C CYS A 138 -5.65 -11.20 9.16
N THR A 139 -6.14 -10.46 8.18
CA THR A 139 -5.36 -10.07 7.01
C THR A 139 -5.75 -8.69 6.51
N SER A 140 -4.90 -8.08 5.73
CA SER A 140 -5.13 -6.73 5.19
C SER A 140 -5.84 -6.80 3.85
N CYS A 141 -6.96 -6.11 3.76
CA CYS A 141 -7.74 -5.93 2.53
C CYS A 141 -8.35 -4.52 2.51
N LEU A 142 -9.03 -4.18 1.42
CA LEU A 142 -9.81 -2.94 1.35
C LEU A 142 -11.00 -3.01 2.30
N THR A 143 -11.16 -2.00 3.09
CA THR A 143 -12.23 -1.85 4.08
C THR A 143 -12.79 -0.44 3.97
#